data_9f2727815ee69bac897e59e00daa9fa2
#
_entry.id   9f2727815ee69bac897e59e00daa9fa2
#
_cell.length_a   1.000
_cell.length_b   1.000
_cell.length_c   1.000
_cell.angle_alpha   90.00
_cell.angle_beta   90.00
_cell.angle_gamma   90.00
#
_symmetry.space_group_name_H-M   'P 1'
#
loop_
_entity.id
_entity.type
_entity.pdbx_description
1 polymer ?
#
loop_
_entity_poly.entity_id
_entity_poly.type
_entity_poly.pdbx_seq_one_letter_code
_entity_poly.pdbx_strand_id
1 'polypeptide(L)'
;MNAVKRGTEIFISVVLWAVILLAALFAFTTLATRDTNQVASLAGYTPLTVASDSMSPTFRAGDLIIIRKCDPQTLKEGDIVTFHTIINNEFALNTHRITEIQDLGGARNYVTKGDNNELADIHMIADGDIVGKYVCHLAGFGKVMSFLSS
;
A
#
# COMPACT_ATOMS: atom_id res chain seq x y z
N MET A 1 -48.71 -4.72 25.57
CA MET A 1 -48.39 -3.58 24.67
C MET A 1 -46.99 -2.99 24.86
N ASN A 2 -46.29 -3.29 25.95
CA ASN A 2 -44.97 -2.69 26.26
C ASN A 2 -43.73 -3.45 25.71
N ALA A 3 -43.85 -4.76 25.46
CA ALA A 3 -42.72 -5.56 24.97
C ALA A 3 -42.40 -5.31 23.48
N VAL A 4 -43.43 -5.14 22.64
CA VAL A 4 -43.27 -4.87 21.20
C VAL A 4 -42.69 -3.47 20.97
N LYS A 5 -43.15 -2.44 21.72
CA LYS A 5 -42.56 -1.09 21.64
C LYS A 5 -41.07 -1.08 22.04
N ARG A 6 -40.70 -1.82 23.09
CA ARG A 6 -39.31 -1.91 23.54
C ARG A 6 -38.43 -2.63 22.55
N GLY A 7 -38.94 -3.65 21.85
CA GLY A 7 -38.22 -4.33 20.77
C GLY A 7 -37.97 -3.44 19.55
N THR A 8 -38.96 -2.64 19.14
CA THR A 8 -38.81 -1.69 18.02
C THR A 8 -37.84 -0.55 18.35
N GLU A 9 -37.85 -0.03 19.57
CA GLU A 9 -36.92 1.00 20.02
C GLU A 9 -35.45 0.50 20.02
N ILE A 10 -35.24 -0.72 20.50
CA ILE A 10 -33.89 -1.35 20.46
C ILE A 10 -33.44 -1.58 19.02
N PHE A 11 -34.32 -2.08 18.15
CA PHE A 11 -33.99 -2.31 16.75
C PHE A 11 -33.62 -1.00 16.03
N ILE A 12 -34.43 0.05 16.21
CA ILE A 12 -34.13 1.38 15.65
C ILE A 12 -32.81 1.92 16.17
N SER A 13 -32.53 1.78 17.47
CA SER A 13 -31.28 2.21 18.07
C SER A 13 -30.07 1.48 17.47
N VAL A 14 -30.15 0.16 17.29
CA VAL A 14 -29.08 -0.65 16.67
C VAL A 14 -28.82 -0.21 15.22
N VAL A 15 -29.89 0.02 14.45
CA VAL A 15 -29.75 0.49 13.04
C VAL A 15 -29.12 1.87 13.00
N LEU A 16 -29.54 2.80 13.88
CA LEU A 16 -28.91 4.14 13.94
C LEU A 16 -27.45 4.08 14.30
N TRP A 17 -27.03 3.28 15.27
CA TRP A 17 -25.65 3.10 15.62
C TRP A 17 -24.83 2.48 14.48
N ALA A 18 -25.41 1.52 13.76
CA ALA A 18 -24.76 0.94 12.57
C ALA A 18 -24.54 1.98 11.46
N VAL A 19 -25.51 2.86 11.20
CA VAL A 19 -25.40 3.96 10.23
C VAL A 19 -24.35 4.97 10.66
N ILE A 20 -24.31 5.34 11.95
CA ILE A 20 -23.31 6.27 12.50
C ILE A 20 -21.91 5.68 12.36
N LEU A 21 -21.71 4.39 12.66
CA LEU A 21 -20.44 3.71 12.52
C LEU A 21 -19.99 3.64 11.05
N LEU A 22 -20.91 3.35 10.13
CA LEU A 22 -20.60 3.34 8.69
C LEU A 22 -20.25 4.75 8.18
N ALA A 23 -20.97 5.78 8.62
CA ALA A 23 -20.67 7.17 8.27
C ALA A 23 -19.32 7.62 8.85
N ALA A 24 -19.01 7.24 10.09
CA ALA A 24 -17.71 7.52 10.71
C ALA A 24 -16.56 6.79 9.98
N LEU A 25 -16.77 5.53 9.60
CA LEU A 25 -15.80 4.78 8.81
C LEU A 25 -15.57 5.41 7.43
N PHE A 26 -16.64 5.84 6.76
CA PHE A 26 -16.55 6.54 5.47
C PHE A 26 -15.85 7.89 5.60
N ALA A 27 -16.16 8.69 6.62
CA ALA A 27 -15.48 9.95 6.90
C ALA A 27 -14.01 9.73 7.24
N PHE A 28 -13.69 8.69 8.01
CA PHE A 28 -12.33 8.33 8.36
C PHE A 28 -11.51 7.91 7.12
N THR A 29 -12.09 7.10 6.22
CA THR A 29 -11.42 6.73 4.97
C THR A 29 -11.17 7.93 4.07
N THR A 30 -12.12 8.87 3.94
CA THR A 30 -11.95 10.08 3.11
C THR A 30 -10.93 11.05 3.69
N LEU A 31 -10.79 11.14 5.01
CA LEU A 31 -9.76 11.95 5.67
C LEU A 31 -8.37 11.30 5.59
N ALA A 32 -8.29 9.98 5.70
CA ALA A 32 -7.03 9.23 5.59
C ALA A 32 -6.44 9.25 4.17
N THR A 33 -7.29 9.43 3.14
CA THR A 33 -6.85 9.47 1.72
C THR A 33 -6.34 10.84 1.25
N ARG A 34 -6.31 11.86 2.11
CA ARG A 34 -5.84 13.20 1.76
C ARG A 34 -4.32 13.39 1.81
N ASP A 35 -3.55 12.33 1.95
CA ASP A 35 -2.08 12.44 1.87
C ASP A 35 -1.65 12.65 0.40
N THR A 36 -0.72 13.56 0.18
CA THR A 36 -0.33 14.22 -1.07
C THR A 36 0.22 13.27 -2.16
N ASN A 37 0.35 11.99 -1.89
CA ASN A 37 1.02 11.02 -2.77
C ASN A 37 0.08 10.05 -3.52
N GLN A 38 -1.19 10.40 -3.73
CA GLN A 38 -2.18 9.63 -4.52
C GLN A 38 -2.41 8.16 -4.09
N VAL A 39 -1.81 7.71 -3.01
CA VAL A 39 -1.97 6.34 -2.51
C VAL A 39 -2.69 6.38 -1.16
N ALA A 40 -3.85 5.70 -1.09
CA ALA A 40 -4.65 5.65 0.13
C ALA A 40 -3.86 4.99 1.26
N SER A 41 -3.53 5.73 2.32
CA SER A 41 -2.81 5.21 3.47
C SER A 41 -3.63 5.34 4.74
N LEU A 42 -3.59 4.32 5.57
CA LEU A 42 -4.23 4.27 6.88
C LEU A 42 -3.15 4.16 7.96
N ALA A 43 -3.00 5.20 8.78
CA ALA A 43 -1.99 5.26 9.83
C ALA A 43 -0.55 5.02 9.32
N GLY A 44 -0.24 5.47 8.09
CA GLY A 44 1.06 5.27 7.45
C GLY A 44 1.26 3.91 6.79
N TYR A 45 0.24 3.04 6.80
CA TYR A 45 0.24 1.77 6.08
C TYR A 45 -0.61 1.85 4.83
N THR A 46 -0.10 1.31 3.73
CA THR A 46 -0.77 1.34 2.43
C THR A 46 -0.88 -0.08 1.87
N PRO A 47 -2.09 -0.57 1.61
CA PRO A 47 -2.29 -1.82 0.90
C PRO A 47 -2.14 -1.62 -0.61
N LEU A 48 -1.40 -2.50 -1.29
CA LEU A 48 -1.21 -2.50 -2.73
C LEU A 48 -1.40 -3.90 -3.30
N THR A 49 -2.06 -4.00 -4.45
CA THR A 49 -2.17 -5.27 -5.18
C THR A 49 -0.97 -5.45 -6.11
N VAL A 50 -0.34 -6.61 -6.04
CA VAL A 50 0.80 -6.97 -6.88
C VAL A 50 0.33 -7.30 -8.29
N ALA A 51 0.88 -6.60 -9.28
CA ALA A 51 0.47 -6.74 -10.68
C ALA A 51 1.31 -7.76 -11.47
N SER A 52 2.55 -8.07 -11.02
CA SER A 52 3.49 -8.91 -11.76
C SER A 52 4.25 -9.88 -10.84
N ASP A 53 4.93 -10.85 -11.46
CA ASP A 53 5.75 -11.84 -10.75
C ASP A 53 7.21 -11.42 -10.57
N SER A 54 7.56 -10.15 -10.78
CA SER A 54 8.94 -9.65 -10.67
C SER A 54 9.58 -9.89 -9.30
N MET A 55 8.78 -10.03 -8.26
CA MET A 55 9.23 -10.28 -6.89
C MET A 55 9.07 -11.73 -6.43
N SER A 56 8.72 -12.66 -7.34
CA SER A 56 8.68 -14.09 -7.01
C SER A 56 10.07 -14.60 -6.61
N PRO A 57 10.22 -15.47 -5.60
CA PRO A 57 9.17 -16.15 -4.83
C PRO A 57 8.66 -15.36 -3.62
N THR A 58 9.19 -14.17 -3.32
CA THR A 58 8.85 -13.39 -2.11
C THR A 58 7.37 -13.06 -2.06
N PHE A 59 6.79 -12.57 -3.15
CA PHE A 59 5.35 -12.47 -3.39
C PHE A 59 5.08 -12.48 -4.90
N ARG A 60 3.82 -12.67 -5.30
CA ARG A 60 3.43 -12.92 -6.70
C ARG A 60 2.28 -12.04 -7.14
N ALA A 61 2.03 -12.01 -8.44
CA ALA A 61 0.86 -11.35 -9.00
C ALA A 61 -0.44 -11.85 -8.34
N GLY A 62 -1.29 -10.91 -7.93
CA GLY A 62 -2.53 -11.17 -7.21
C GLY A 62 -2.39 -11.28 -5.69
N ASP A 63 -1.21 -11.09 -5.13
CA ASP A 63 -1.02 -10.92 -3.69
C ASP A 63 -1.35 -9.47 -3.29
N LEU A 64 -1.71 -9.28 -2.03
CA LEU A 64 -1.82 -7.97 -1.40
C LEU A 64 -0.57 -7.73 -0.56
N ILE A 65 0.18 -6.69 -0.85
CA ILE A 65 1.30 -6.25 -0.02
C ILE A 65 0.88 -5.07 0.85
N ILE A 66 1.46 -5.00 2.03
CA ILE A 66 1.34 -3.85 2.92
C ILE A 66 2.69 -3.16 2.98
N ILE A 67 2.71 -1.89 2.61
CA ILE A 67 3.90 -1.04 2.77
C ILE A 67 3.66 -0.04 3.89
N ARG A 68 4.74 0.45 4.48
CA ARG A 68 4.72 1.51 5.49
C ARG A 68 5.59 2.67 5.05
N LYS A 69 5.05 3.89 5.15
CA LYS A 69 5.83 5.11 4.95
C LYS A 69 7.04 5.10 5.90
N CYS A 70 8.21 5.39 5.40
CA CYS A 70 9.45 5.37 6.15
C CYS A 70 10.31 6.58 5.79
N ASP A 71 11.28 6.89 6.63
CA ASP A 71 12.35 7.81 6.30
C ASP A 71 13.33 7.08 5.37
N PRO A 72 13.56 7.55 4.12
CA PRO A 72 14.48 6.93 3.19
C PRO A 72 15.89 6.76 3.74
N GLN A 73 16.33 7.66 4.63
CA GLN A 73 17.65 7.59 5.24
C GLN A 73 17.85 6.37 6.15
N THR A 74 16.75 5.71 6.56
CA THR A 74 16.79 4.48 7.38
C THR A 74 16.85 3.20 6.56
N LEU A 75 16.71 3.29 5.23
CA LEU A 75 16.72 2.15 4.32
C LEU A 75 18.11 1.54 4.20
N LYS A 76 18.13 0.23 3.97
CA LYS A 76 19.34 -0.59 3.84
C LYS A 76 19.24 -1.48 2.61
N GLU A 77 20.38 -1.93 2.14
CA GLU A 77 20.44 -3.02 1.15
C GLU A 77 19.70 -4.25 1.66
N GLY A 78 18.95 -4.89 0.78
CA GLY A 78 18.04 -5.98 1.09
C GLY A 78 16.61 -5.56 1.43
N ASP A 79 16.35 -4.29 1.75
CA ASP A 79 14.99 -3.79 1.98
C ASP A 79 14.18 -3.81 0.68
N ILE A 80 12.90 -4.15 0.79
CA ILE A 80 11.97 -4.07 -0.34
C ILE A 80 11.22 -2.74 -0.21
N VAL A 81 11.21 -1.96 -1.27
CA VAL A 81 10.60 -0.63 -1.32
C VAL A 81 9.64 -0.50 -2.48
N THR A 82 8.57 0.26 -2.26
CA THR A 82 7.68 0.73 -3.32
C THR A 82 8.05 2.18 -3.65
N PHE A 83 8.16 2.47 -4.92
CA PHE A 83 8.61 3.76 -5.42
C PHE A 83 7.86 4.17 -6.69
N HIS A 84 7.84 5.47 -6.96
CA HIS A 84 7.35 6.03 -8.20
C HIS A 84 8.36 5.80 -9.32
N THR A 85 7.86 5.37 -10.47
CA THR A 85 8.65 5.17 -11.68
C THR A 85 7.84 5.50 -12.92
N ILE A 86 8.47 5.47 -14.07
CA ILE A 86 7.81 5.63 -15.36
C ILE A 86 7.94 4.32 -16.13
N ILE A 87 6.79 3.70 -16.41
CA ILE A 87 6.69 2.48 -17.21
C ILE A 87 5.85 2.82 -18.44
N ASN A 88 6.37 2.55 -19.64
CA ASN A 88 5.69 2.85 -20.91
C ASN A 88 5.20 4.31 -21.04
N ASN A 89 5.99 5.25 -20.52
CA ASN A 89 5.68 6.68 -20.51
C ASN A 89 4.50 7.09 -19.61
N GLU A 90 4.11 6.23 -18.67
CA GLU A 90 3.08 6.50 -17.66
C GLU A 90 3.67 6.41 -16.24
N PHE A 91 3.18 7.27 -15.35
CA PHE A 91 3.54 7.18 -13.94
C PHE A 91 2.98 5.89 -13.34
N ALA A 92 3.83 5.11 -12.72
CA ALA A 92 3.50 3.83 -12.11
C ALA A 92 4.19 3.66 -10.76
N LEU A 93 3.65 2.75 -9.94
CA LEU A 93 4.32 2.25 -8.76
C LEU A 93 5.03 0.95 -9.09
N ASN A 94 6.28 0.83 -8.68
CA ASN A 94 7.03 -0.41 -8.73
C ASN A 94 7.47 -0.82 -7.33
N THR A 95 7.63 -2.12 -7.09
CA THR A 95 8.08 -2.65 -5.80
C THR A 95 9.18 -3.65 -6.02
N HIS A 96 10.41 -3.27 -5.65
CA HIS A 96 11.62 -4.07 -5.85
C HIS A 96 12.52 -4.04 -4.61
N ARG A 97 13.54 -4.87 -4.60
CA ARG A 97 14.54 -4.95 -3.53
C ARG A 97 15.71 -4.02 -3.81
N ILE A 98 16.16 -3.27 -2.80
CA ILE A 98 17.39 -2.48 -2.85
C ILE A 98 18.58 -3.45 -2.88
N THR A 99 19.36 -3.38 -3.94
CA THR A 99 20.58 -4.18 -4.09
C THR A 99 21.84 -3.40 -3.77
N GLU A 100 21.81 -2.07 -3.93
CA GLU A 100 22.94 -1.18 -3.68
C GLU A 100 22.43 0.21 -3.28
N ILE A 101 23.16 0.88 -2.39
CA ILE A 101 22.92 2.26 -2.01
C ILE A 101 24.14 3.07 -2.35
N GLN A 102 23.96 4.13 -3.15
CA GLN A 102 25.03 5.04 -3.57
C GLN A 102 24.79 6.41 -2.95
N ASP A 103 25.83 6.96 -2.31
CA ASP A 103 25.84 8.33 -1.82
C ASP A 103 26.59 9.20 -2.81
N LEU A 104 25.86 10.03 -3.54
CA LEU A 104 26.38 10.91 -4.57
C LEU A 104 26.26 12.38 -4.11
N GLY A 105 27.30 12.86 -3.43
CA GLY A 105 27.38 14.25 -3.00
C GLY A 105 26.34 14.66 -1.94
N GLY A 106 25.96 13.73 -1.07
CA GLY A 106 25.00 13.95 0.01
C GLY A 106 23.55 13.61 -0.37
N ALA A 107 23.31 13.15 -1.61
CA ALA A 107 22.04 12.59 -2.05
C ALA A 107 22.17 11.06 -2.15
N ARG A 108 21.27 10.34 -1.48
CA ARG A 108 21.20 8.88 -1.57
C ARG A 108 20.41 8.46 -2.80
N ASN A 109 20.99 7.52 -3.53
CA ASN A 109 20.35 6.87 -4.66
C ASN A 109 20.35 5.36 -4.41
N TYR A 110 19.33 4.69 -4.89
CA TYR A 110 19.13 3.25 -4.65
C TYR A 110 19.06 2.53 -5.98
N VAL A 111 19.86 1.49 -6.12
CA VAL A 111 19.74 0.52 -7.21
C VAL A 111 18.78 -0.55 -6.74
N THR A 112 17.74 -0.79 -7.52
CA THR A 112 16.72 -1.78 -7.19
C THR A 112 16.69 -2.92 -8.20
N LYS A 113 16.16 -4.06 -7.76
CA LYS A 113 16.02 -5.25 -8.59
C LYS A 113 14.84 -6.09 -8.12
N GLY A 114 14.01 -6.57 -9.04
CA GLY A 114 13.02 -7.60 -8.75
C GLY A 114 13.70 -8.93 -8.40
N ASP A 115 13.18 -9.63 -7.39
CA ASP A 115 13.76 -10.91 -6.94
C ASP A 115 13.79 -11.98 -8.05
N ASN A 116 12.85 -11.90 -9.01
CA ASN A 116 12.76 -12.78 -10.17
C ASN A 116 13.40 -12.20 -11.45
N ASN A 117 13.98 -11.01 -11.40
CA ASN A 117 14.61 -10.40 -12.55
C ASN A 117 16.08 -10.81 -12.65
N GLU A 118 16.61 -10.96 -13.87
CA GLU A 118 18.03 -11.25 -14.07
C GLU A 118 18.90 -10.00 -13.83
N LEU A 119 18.41 -8.83 -14.24
CA LEU A 119 19.16 -7.57 -14.19
C LEU A 119 18.51 -6.61 -13.19
N ALA A 120 19.33 -5.71 -12.65
CA ALA A 120 18.86 -4.57 -11.87
C ALA A 120 18.05 -3.60 -12.73
N ASP A 121 17.26 -2.77 -12.10
CA ASP A 121 16.50 -1.72 -12.78
C ASP A 121 17.48 -0.72 -13.43
N ILE A 122 17.14 -0.24 -14.62
CA ILE A 122 18.01 0.63 -15.41
C ILE A 122 18.23 1.98 -14.73
N HIS A 123 17.19 2.46 -14.03
CA HIS A 123 17.22 3.78 -13.38
C HIS A 123 17.33 3.62 -11.87
N MET A 124 18.28 4.34 -11.29
CA MET A 124 18.35 4.50 -9.84
C MET A 124 17.18 5.39 -9.38
N ILE A 125 16.69 5.12 -8.19
CA ILE A 125 15.65 5.91 -7.53
C ILE A 125 16.27 6.79 -6.44
N ALA A 126 15.71 7.98 -6.27
CA ALA A 126 16.12 8.92 -5.22
C ALA A 126 15.19 8.81 -4.00
N ASP A 127 15.57 9.48 -2.90
CA ASP A 127 14.76 9.54 -1.67
C ASP A 127 13.32 9.99 -1.94
N GLY A 128 13.12 10.95 -2.85
CA GLY A 128 11.81 11.52 -3.19
C GLY A 128 10.87 10.57 -3.95
N ASP A 129 11.42 9.54 -4.57
CA ASP A 129 10.64 8.56 -5.34
C ASP A 129 10.04 7.47 -4.43
N ILE A 130 10.54 7.33 -3.19
CA ILE A 130 10.15 6.25 -2.29
C ILE A 130 8.81 6.56 -1.65
N VAL A 131 7.85 5.66 -1.85
CA VAL A 131 6.51 5.70 -1.25
C VAL A 131 6.51 5.01 0.12
N GLY A 132 7.18 3.88 0.24
CA GLY A 132 7.27 3.16 1.50
C GLY A 132 8.04 1.85 1.41
N LYS A 133 8.32 1.30 2.60
CA LYS A 133 8.99 0.02 2.79
C LYS A 133 7.98 -1.09 2.98
N TYR A 134 8.22 -2.24 2.35
CA TYR A 134 7.43 -3.46 2.51
C TYR A 134 7.43 -3.94 3.97
N VAL A 135 6.28 -4.40 4.44
CA VAL A 135 6.08 -4.95 5.78
C VAL A 135 5.71 -6.42 5.72
N CYS A 136 4.67 -6.76 4.98
CA CYS A 136 4.18 -8.13 4.83
C CYS A 136 3.32 -8.27 3.57
N HIS A 137 2.97 -9.50 3.22
CA HIS A 137 2.00 -9.78 2.16
C HIS A 137 0.95 -10.80 2.60
N LEU A 138 -0.19 -10.76 1.93
CA LEU A 138 -1.29 -11.71 2.06
C LEU A 138 -1.47 -12.39 0.70
N ALA A 139 -1.13 -13.67 0.64
CA ALA A 139 -1.14 -14.43 -0.61
C ALA A 139 -2.56 -14.55 -1.19
N GLY A 140 -2.72 -14.19 -2.47
CA GLY A 140 -3.97 -14.28 -3.21
C GLY A 140 -5.06 -13.28 -2.82
N PHE A 141 -4.84 -12.45 -1.79
CA PHE A 141 -5.86 -11.52 -1.27
C PHE A 141 -6.10 -10.30 -2.18
N GLY A 142 -5.16 -9.98 -3.04
CA GLY A 142 -5.29 -8.90 -4.02
C GLY A 142 -6.42 -9.16 -5.04
N LYS A 143 -6.68 -10.42 -5.38
CA LYS A 143 -7.81 -10.80 -6.25
C LYS A 143 -9.17 -10.53 -5.61
N VAL A 144 -9.28 -10.70 -4.30
CA VAL A 144 -10.51 -10.40 -3.54
C VAL A 144 -10.74 -8.89 -3.49
N MET A 145 -9.67 -8.11 -3.27
CA MET A 145 -9.75 -6.65 -3.25
C MET A 145 -10.11 -6.05 -4.61
N SER A 146 -9.56 -6.56 -5.71
CA SER A 146 -9.90 -6.10 -7.05
C SER A 146 -11.36 -6.38 -7.41
N PHE A 147 -11.93 -7.50 -6.94
CA PHE A 147 -13.34 -7.82 -7.14
C PHE A 147 -14.27 -6.88 -6.35
N LEU A 148 -13.86 -6.42 -5.16
CA LEU A 148 -14.65 -5.49 -4.32
C LEU A 148 -14.55 -4.03 -4.80
N SER A 149 -13.56 -3.68 -5.61
CA SER A 149 -13.32 -2.32 -6.13
C SER A 149 -13.85 -2.11 -7.57
N SER A 150 -14.40 -3.15 -8.18
CA SER A 150 -15.00 -3.15 -9.51
C SER A 150 -16.51 -2.91 -9.42
#